data_fa8b31091461e21786b44094f67ff450
#
_entry.id   fa8b31091461e21786b44094f67ff450
#
_cell.length_a   1.000
_cell.length_b   1.000
_cell.length_c   1.000
_cell.angle_alpha   90.00
_cell.angle_beta   90.00
_cell.angle_gamma   90.00
#
_symmetry.space_group_name_H-M   'P 1'
#
loop_
_entity.id
_entity.type
_entity.pdbx_description
1 polymer ?
#
loop_
_entity_poly.entity_id
_entity_poly.type
_entity_poly.pdbx_seq_one_letter_code
_entity_poly.pdbx_strand_id
1 'polypeptide(L)'
;MIAHIINLMRCNVHVAIVTAAGYPGEAQKFERRLEGLLETFRRLKLPPDVTDRFHIMGGECNYLLRVTPVSKRLEFVPDAEWQTPDMKSWREEDIQAMLTDAQSLLVECSKRLNISVQFMRKERSVGIVPISPTIYEVLEDIALTVQNQLVARVPFCGFNGGNDVFVDCGNKSLGLQAMMAFTGALPHETLHVGDRFTLSGNDTATRDVCSVLWVANPDETGFFIKMLLKDIRKSRWQPYIE
;
A
#
# COMPACT_ATOMS: atom_id res chain seq x y z
N MET A 1 -16.86 4.92 5.99
CA MET A 1 -15.72 5.02 5.06
C MET A 1 -16.12 5.14 3.59
N ILE A 2 -16.89 4.22 2.99
CA ILE A 2 -17.27 4.23 1.55
C ILE A 2 -17.79 5.58 1.06
N ALA A 3 -18.74 6.20 1.79
CA ALA A 3 -19.27 7.51 1.43
C ALA A 3 -18.21 8.62 1.43
N HIS A 4 -17.21 8.55 2.31
CA HIS A 4 -16.12 9.52 2.34
C HIS A 4 -15.20 9.38 1.13
N ILE A 5 -14.83 8.16 0.74
CA ILE A 5 -14.06 7.87 -0.47
C ILE A 5 -14.78 8.45 -1.70
N ILE A 6 -16.07 8.14 -1.88
CA ILE A 6 -16.85 8.64 -3.02
C ILE A 6 -16.92 10.17 -3.02
N ASN A 7 -17.08 10.78 -1.86
CA ASN A 7 -17.15 12.25 -1.76
C ASN A 7 -15.79 12.90 -2.10
N LEU A 8 -14.66 12.33 -1.70
CA LEU A 8 -13.33 12.79 -2.13
C LEU A 8 -13.19 12.73 -3.65
N MET A 9 -13.53 11.59 -4.27
CA MET A 9 -13.48 11.42 -5.73
C MET A 9 -14.36 12.44 -6.47
N ARG A 10 -15.58 12.72 -5.95
CA ARG A 10 -16.48 13.77 -6.48
C ARG A 10 -15.93 15.18 -6.27
N CYS A 11 -15.04 15.35 -5.32
CA CYS A 11 -14.28 16.57 -5.12
C CYS A 11 -12.97 16.63 -5.93
N ASN A 12 -12.82 15.86 -7.02
CA ASN A 12 -11.63 15.77 -7.86
C ASN A 12 -10.35 15.38 -7.09
N VAL A 13 -10.50 14.62 -6.03
CA VAL A 13 -9.37 14.06 -5.28
C VAL A 13 -9.13 12.64 -5.74
N HIS A 14 -7.90 12.31 -6.13
CA HIS A 14 -7.49 10.92 -6.34
C HIS A 14 -7.39 10.21 -5.00
N VAL A 15 -7.93 9.00 -4.93
CA VAL A 15 -7.89 8.15 -3.74
C VAL A 15 -7.20 6.85 -4.11
N ALA A 16 -6.10 6.55 -3.43
CA ALA A 16 -5.39 5.30 -3.62
C ALA A 16 -5.34 4.48 -2.32
N ILE A 17 -5.59 3.18 -2.42
CA ILE A 17 -5.31 2.23 -1.34
C ILE A 17 -3.92 1.66 -1.60
N VAL A 18 -2.95 1.98 -0.74
CA VAL A 18 -1.59 1.41 -0.79
C VAL A 18 -1.50 0.30 0.22
N THR A 19 -1.23 -0.92 -0.22
CA THR A 19 -1.29 -2.12 0.61
C THR A 19 -0.18 -3.11 0.31
N ALA A 20 0.36 -3.77 1.35
CA ALA A 20 1.27 -4.90 1.21
C ALA A 20 0.60 -6.14 0.56
N ALA A 21 -0.73 -6.20 0.50
CA ALA A 21 -1.41 -7.29 -0.18
C ALA A 21 -1.08 -7.28 -1.68
N GLY A 22 -0.39 -8.33 -2.14
CA GLY A 22 0.00 -8.52 -3.54
C GLY A 22 -0.62 -9.80 -4.10
N TYR A 23 -1.34 -9.68 -5.22
CA TYR A 23 -1.97 -10.80 -5.93
C TYR A 23 -1.69 -10.67 -7.43
N PRO A 24 -0.51 -11.13 -7.92
CA PRO A 24 -0.12 -10.99 -9.32
C PRO A 24 -1.13 -11.65 -10.25
N GLY A 25 -1.62 -10.91 -11.24
CA GLY A 25 -2.61 -11.40 -12.22
C GLY A 25 -4.02 -11.65 -11.67
N GLU A 26 -4.26 -11.47 -10.36
CA GLU A 26 -5.51 -11.85 -9.70
C GLU A 26 -6.31 -10.65 -9.19
N ALA A 27 -6.75 -9.75 -10.08
CA ALA A 27 -7.53 -8.56 -9.73
C ALA A 27 -8.77 -8.90 -8.87
N GLN A 28 -9.39 -10.05 -9.07
CA GLN A 28 -10.54 -10.52 -8.31
C GLN A 28 -10.24 -10.71 -6.80
N LYS A 29 -9.00 -11.01 -6.41
CA LYS A 29 -8.62 -11.10 -4.99
C LYS A 29 -8.62 -9.73 -4.32
N PHE A 30 -8.22 -8.68 -5.04
CA PHE A 30 -8.37 -7.31 -4.56
C PHE A 30 -9.86 -6.90 -4.51
N GLU A 31 -10.66 -7.25 -5.53
CA GLU A 31 -12.09 -6.94 -5.57
C GLU A 31 -12.84 -7.48 -4.36
N ARG A 32 -12.58 -8.74 -3.95
CA ARG A 32 -13.24 -9.36 -2.79
C ARG A 32 -13.03 -8.56 -1.50
N ARG A 33 -11.87 -7.92 -1.33
CA ARG A 33 -11.58 -7.05 -0.17
C ARG A 33 -12.32 -5.72 -0.24
N LEU A 34 -12.75 -5.31 -1.42
CA LEU A 34 -13.38 -4.02 -1.70
C LEU A 34 -14.80 -4.17 -2.26
N GLU A 35 -15.41 -5.35 -2.13
CA GLU A 35 -16.70 -5.66 -2.76
C GLU A 35 -17.78 -4.62 -2.44
N GLY A 36 -17.95 -4.24 -1.19
CA GLY A 36 -18.93 -3.22 -0.80
C GLY A 36 -18.68 -1.83 -1.41
N LEU A 37 -17.40 -1.46 -1.65
CA LEU A 37 -17.04 -0.22 -2.31
C LEU A 37 -17.38 -0.27 -3.80
N LEU A 38 -16.89 -1.30 -4.51
CA LEU A 38 -17.12 -1.46 -5.95
C LEU A 38 -18.60 -1.69 -6.28
N GLU A 39 -19.33 -2.42 -5.43
CA GLU A 39 -20.78 -2.56 -5.54
C GLU A 39 -21.49 -1.21 -5.38
N THR A 40 -21.03 -0.37 -4.44
CA THR A 40 -21.58 0.97 -4.28
C THR A 40 -21.32 1.84 -5.51
N PHE A 41 -20.15 1.72 -6.16
CA PHE A 41 -19.87 2.42 -7.43
C PHE A 41 -20.88 2.03 -8.51
N ARG A 42 -21.17 0.72 -8.64
CA ARG A 42 -22.18 0.20 -9.59
C ARG A 42 -23.59 0.68 -9.25
N ARG A 43 -24.02 0.52 -8.01
CA ARG A 43 -25.36 0.91 -7.52
C ARG A 43 -25.64 2.39 -7.72
N LEU A 44 -24.66 3.24 -7.45
CA LEU A 44 -24.77 4.69 -7.63
C LEU A 44 -24.51 5.12 -9.06
N LYS A 45 -24.21 4.21 -9.98
CA LYS A 45 -23.90 4.47 -11.40
C LYS A 45 -22.87 5.61 -11.53
N LEU A 46 -21.80 5.55 -10.71
CA LEU A 46 -20.80 6.61 -10.74
C LEU A 46 -20.20 6.75 -12.14
N PRO A 47 -20.09 7.99 -12.67
CA PRO A 47 -19.55 8.22 -13.99
C PRO A 47 -18.05 7.90 -14.04
N PRO A 48 -17.50 7.57 -15.23
CA PRO A 48 -16.08 7.21 -15.37
C PRO A 48 -15.12 8.25 -14.81
N ASP A 49 -15.34 9.52 -15.06
CA ASP A 49 -14.50 10.63 -14.59
C ASP A 49 -14.40 10.71 -13.06
N VAL A 50 -15.36 10.15 -12.31
CA VAL A 50 -15.29 9.98 -10.86
C VAL A 50 -14.53 8.71 -10.49
N THR A 51 -14.84 7.57 -11.14
CA THR A 51 -14.22 6.29 -10.76
C THR A 51 -12.78 6.16 -11.21
N ASP A 52 -12.34 6.90 -12.23
CA ASP A 52 -10.95 6.99 -12.68
C ASP A 52 -10.01 7.62 -11.62
N ARG A 53 -10.59 8.23 -10.57
CA ARG A 53 -9.82 8.75 -9.43
C ARG A 53 -9.57 7.72 -8.34
N PHE A 54 -10.04 6.48 -8.49
CA PHE A 54 -9.81 5.43 -7.52
C PHE A 54 -8.77 4.43 -8.02
N HIS A 55 -7.73 4.20 -7.21
CA HIS A 55 -6.62 3.31 -7.53
C HIS A 55 -6.30 2.37 -6.38
N ILE A 56 -5.62 1.28 -6.69
CA ILE A 56 -4.99 0.39 -5.71
C ILE A 56 -3.54 0.21 -6.10
N MET A 57 -2.63 0.48 -5.15
CA MET A 57 -1.23 0.11 -5.23
C MET A 57 -1.02 -1.09 -4.33
N GLY A 58 -0.93 -2.28 -4.94
CA GLY A 58 -0.78 -3.55 -4.25
C GLY A 58 0.67 -4.02 -4.15
N GLY A 59 0.96 -4.91 -3.18
CA GLY A 59 2.29 -5.44 -2.96
C GLY A 59 3.32 -4.34 -2.67
N GLU A 60 2.97 -3.39 -1.79
CA GLU A 60 3.72 -2.18 -1.48
C GLU A 60 3.83 -1.20 -2.67
N CYS A 61 4.44 -1.61 -3.78
CA CYS A 61 4.64 -0.81 -4.99
C CYS A 61 4.66 -1.65 -6.27
N ASN A 62 4.17 -2.89 -6.23
CA ASN A 62 4.41 -3.83 -7.33
C ASN A 62 3.24 -3.97 -8.31
N TYR A 63 2.04 -3.53 -7.95
CA TYR A 63 0.85 -3.73 -8.78
C TYR A 63 -0.06 -2.50 -8.71
N LEU A 64 -0.26 -1.84 -9.85
CA LEU A 64 -1.25 -0.75 -9.93
C LEU A 64 -2.53 -1.26 -10.58
N LEU A 65 -3.67 -0.98 -9.93
CA LEU A 65 -4.99 -1.31 -10.45
C LEU A 65 -5.86 -0.05 -10.53
N ARG A 66 -6.71 0.00 -11.53
CA ARG A 66 -7.74 1.03 -11.73
C ARG A 66 -9.12 0.41 -11.89
N VAL A 67 -10.15 1.23 -11.81
CA VAL A 67 -11.55 0.82 -12.00
C VAL A 67 -11.92 0.92 -13.47
N THR A 68 -12.44 -0.16 -14.05
CA THR A 68 -12.93 -0.16 -15.44
C THR A 68 -14.13 0.77 -15.62
N PRO A 69 -14.23 1.52 -16.73
CA PRO A 69 -15.24 2.56 -16.90
C PRO A 69 -16.69 2.05 -16.87
N VAL A 70 -16.95 0.88 -17.42
CA VAL A 70 -18.30 0.32 -17.58
C VAL A 70 -18.67 -0.62 -16.45
N SER A 71 -17.92 -1.70 -16.27
CA SER A 71 -18.25 -2.78 -15.33
C SER A 71 -17.95 -2.43 -13.86
N LYS A 72 -17.18 -1.35 -13.63
CA LYS A 72 -16.69 -0.96 -12.29
C LYS A 72 -15.98 -2.11 -11.58
N ARG A 73 -15.23 -2.90 -12.33
CA ARG A 73 -14.31 -3.93 -11.84
C ARG A 73 -12.89 -3.39 -11.79
N LEU A 74 -12.00 -4.12 -11.14
CA LEU A 74 -10.58 -3.78 -11.13
C LEU A 74 -9.87 -4.41 -12.33
N GLU A 75 -8.96 -3.67 -12.92
CA GLU A 75 -8.00 -4.16 -13.90
C GLU A 75 -6.59 -3.68 -13.55
N PHE A 76 -5.58 -4.48 -13.90
CA PHE A 76 -4.19 -4.04 -13.78
C PHE A 76 -3.88 -2.98 -14.82
N VAL A 77 -3.20 -1.93 -14.39
CA VAL A 77 -2.58 -0.95 -15.29
C VAL A 77 -1.29 -1.56 -15.82
N PRO A 78 -1.03 -1.54 -17.15
CA PRO A 78 0.22 -2.04 -17.69
C PRO A 78 1.43 -1.36 -17.04
N ASP A 79 2.45 -2.14 -16.67
CA ASP A 79 3.64 -1.65 -15.96
C ASP A 79 4.35 -0.49 -16.70
N ALA A 80 4.34 -0.52 -18.02
CA ALA A 80 4.92 0.53 -18.84
C ALA A 80 4.28 1.92 -18.63
N GLU A 81 3.02 1.98 -18.16
CA GLU A 81 2.26 3.23 -17.99
C GLU A 81 2.56 3.93 -16.66
N TRP A 82 2.92 3.17 -15.60
CA TRP A 82 3.01 3.72 -14.24
C TRP A 82 4.34 3.52 -13.52
N GLN A 83 5.11 2.47 -13.87
CA GLN A 83 6.38 2.23 -13.22
C GLN A 83 7.38 3.35 -13.49
N THR A 84 8.09 3.76 -12.44
CA THR A 84 9.19 4.72 -12.56
C THR A 84 10.37 4.12 -13.32
N PRO A 85 11.29 4.94 -13.87
CA PRO A 85 12.51 4.43 -14.52
C PRO A 85 13.32 3.51 -13.62
N ASP A 86 13.43 3.82 -12.32
CA ASP A 86 14.15 3.02 -11.35
C ASP A 86 13.50 1.64 -11.19
N MET A 87 12.17 1.57 -11.05
CA MET A 87 11.44 0.29 -10.94
C MET A 87 11.60 -0.57 -12.19
N LYS A 88 11.62 0.04 -13.38
CA LYS A 88 11.87 -0.65 -14.65
C LYS A 88 13.29 -1.20 -14.79
N SER A 89 14.23 -0.69 -14.01
CA SER A 89 15.62 -1.15 -13.99
C SER A 89 15.85 -2.40 -13.12
N TRP A 90 14.89 -2.77 -12.26
CA TRP A 90 15.05 -3.93 -11.38
C TRP A 90 15.05 -5.21 -12.18
N ARG A 91 16.12 -6.01 -12.01
CA ARG A 91 16.22 -7.30 -12.68
C ARG A 91 15.54 -8.38 -11.86
N GLU A 92 14.86 -9.29 -12.53
CA GLU A 92 14.14 -10.38 -11.88
C GLU A 92 15.09 -11.26 -11.04
N GLU A 93 16.31 -11.50 -11.52
CA GLU A 93 17.31 -12.28 -10.79
C GLU A 93 17.69 -11.64 -9.46
N ASP A 94 17.82 -10.30 -9.42
CA ASP A 94 18.15 -9.57 -8.18
C ASP A 94 16.98 -9.59 -7.19
N ILE A 95 15.73 -9.52 -7.69
CA ILE A 95 14.52 -9.66 -6.86
C ILE A 95 14.45 -11.06 -6.25
N GLN A 96 14.61 -12.11 -7.06
CA GLN A 96 14.54 -13.48 -6.56
C GLN A 96 15.71 -13.83 -5.62
N ALA A 97 16.91 -13.29 -5.84
CA ALA A 97 18.03 -13.42 -4.91
C ALA A 97 17.68 -12.76 -3.56
N MET A 98 17.23 -11.51 -3.57
CA MET A 98 16.82 -10.79 -2.35
C MET A 98 15.75 -11.56 -1.56
N LEU A 99 14.73 -12.06 -2.23
CA LEU A 99 13.66 -12.82 -1.56
C LEU A 99 14.18 -14.17 -1.00
N THR A 100 15.18 -14.79 -1.62
CA THR A 100 15.80 -16.04 -1.14
C THR A 100 16.65 -15.78 0.09
N ASP A 101 17.43 -14.70 0.08
CA ASP A 101 18.25 -14.30 1.24
C ASP A 101 17.36 -13.88 2.41
N ALA A 102 16.29 -13.13 2.13
CA ALA A 102 15.28 -12.79 3.14
C ALA A 102 14.62 -14.03 3.75
N GLN A 103 14.27 -15.04 2.93
CA GLN A 103 13.72 -16.30 3.42
C GLN A 103 14.70 -17.02 4.36
N SER A 104 15.99 -17.03 4.03
CA SER A 104 17.03 -17.64 4.85
C SER A 104 17.14 -16.95 6.21
N LEU A 105 17.13 -15.62 6.25
CA LEU A 105 17.12 -14.83 7.49
C LEU A 105 15.85 -15.10 8.33
N LEU A 106 14.68 -15.16 7.69
CA LEU A 106 13.42 -15.47 8.39
C LEU A 106 13.45 -16.88 9.01
N VAL A 107 14.05 -17.87 8.34
CA VAL A 107 14.27 -19.22 8.87
C VAL A 107 15.19 -19.19 10.08
N GLU A 108 16.31 -18.47 10.00
CA GLU A 108 17.27 -18.32 11.08
C GLU A 108 16.64 -17.65 12.31
N CYS A 109 15.95 -16.53 12.12
CA CYS A 109 15.24 -15.83 13.19
C CYS A 109 14.19 -16.72 13.86
N SER A 110 13.39 -17.46 13.07
CA SER A 110 12.36 -18.36 13.60
C SER A 110 12.97 -19.47 14.47
N LYS A 111 14.11 -20.03 14.06
CA LYS A 111 14.85 -21.03 14.85
C LYS A 111 15.45 -20.42 16.11
N ARG A 112 16.11 -19.27 16.01
CA ARG A 112 16.72 -18.55 17.14
C ARG A 112 15.70 -18.23 18.24
N LEU A 113 14.51 -17.81 17.83
CA LEU A 113 13.42 -17.43 18.73
C LEU A 113 12.50 -18.60 19.10
N ASN A 114 12.80 -19.81 18.60
CA ASN A 114 12.05 -21.03 18.86
C ASN A 114 10.53 -20.89 18.58
N ILE A 115 10.17 -20.23 17.47
CA ILE A 115 8.79 -20.08 17.03
C ILE A 115 8.49 -20.98 15.83
N SER A 116 7.32 -21.64 15.87
CA SER A 116 6.80 -22.40 14.75
C SER A 116 6.05 -21.48 13.80
N VAL A 117 6.44 -21.49 12.52
CA VAL A 117 5.91 -20.57 11.51
C VAL A 117 5.49 -21.31 10.24
N GLN A 118 4.51 -20.76 9.56
CA GLN A 118 4.21 -21.08 8.17
C GLN A 118 4.94 -20.09 7.27
N PHE A 119 5.71 -20.59 6.31
CA PHE A 119 6.36 -19.76 5.29
C PHE A 119 5.40 -19.46 4.14
N MET A 120 5.43 -18.21 3.69
CA MET A 120 4.70 -17.75 2.52
C MET A 120 5.67 -17.12 1.53
N ARG A 121 5.73 -17.67 0.30
CA ARG A 121 6.50 -17.11 -0.81
C ARG A 121 5.56 -16.69 -1.92
N LYS A 122 5.71 -15.48 -2.40
CA LYS A 122 5.00 -14.90 -3.54
C LYS A 122 6.02 -14.39 -4.55
N GLU A 123 5.55 -13.91 -5.67
CA GLU A 123 6.40 -13.37 -6.74
C GLU A 123 7.27 -12.19 -6.26
N ARG A 124 6.74 -11.30 -5.45
CA ARG A 124 7.40 -10.06 -4.97
C ARG A 124 7.52 -9.98 -3.45
N SER A 125 7.30 -11.07 -2.75
CA SER A 125 7.21 -11.06 -1.28
C SER A 125 7.55 -12.42 -0.70
N VAL A 126 8.16 -12.42 0.47
CA VAL A 126 8.33 -13.60 1.32
C VAL A 126 8.04 -13.24 2.77
N GLY A 127 7.44 -14.14 3.51
CA GLY A 127 7.12 -13.87 4.91
C GLY A 127 6.87 -15.11 5.73
N ILE A 128 6.63 -14.88 7.00
CA ILE A 128 6.29 -15.88 8.00
C ILE A 128 5.00 -15.49 8.72
N VAL A 129 4.18 -16.50 9.01
CA VAL A 129 3.00 -16.38 9.85
C VAL A 129 3.17 -17.37 11.01
N PRO A 130 3.24 -16.92 12.26
CA PRO A 130 3.29 -17.82 13.42
C PRO A 130 2.08 -18.76 13.44
N ILE A 131 2.32 -20.05 13.75
CA ILE A 131 1.25 -21.06 13.86
C ILE A 131 0.46 -20.84 15.16
N SER A 132 1.12 -20.35 16.20
CA SER A 132 0.53 -20.02 17.49
C SER A 132 0.61 -18.52 17.75
N PRO A 133 -0.30 -17.95 18.57
CA PRO A 133 -0.23 -16.55 18.95
C PRO A 133 1.15 -16.20 19.48
N THR A 134 1.74 -15.15 18.91
CA THR A 134 3.09 -14.68 19.23
C THR A 134 3.00 -13.20 19.63
N ILE A 135 3.76 -12.80 20.64
CA ILE A 135 3.78 -11.41 21.10
C ILE A 135 4.40 -10.50 20.03
N TYR A 136 3.95 -9.26 20.02
CA TYR A 136 4.36 -8.27 19.03
C TYR A 136 5.87 -8.06 18.96
N GLU A 137 6.54 -8.06 20.11
CA GLU A 137 7.99 -7.81 20.24
C GLU A 137 8.84 -8.87 19.56
N VAL A 138 8.38 -10.12 19.52
CA VAL A 138 9.06 -11.20 18.79
C VAL A 138 9.01 -10.94 17.26
N LEU A 139 7.86 -10.53 16.75
CA LEU A 139 7.72 -10.19 15.35
C LEU A 139 8.51 -8.91 15.00
N GLU A 140 8.57 -7.97 15.93
CA GLU A 140 9.37 -6.75 15.83
C GLU A 140 10.86 -7.08 15.72
N ASP A 141 11.39 -7.95 16.60
CA ASP A 141 12.79 -8.39 16.56
C ASP A 141 13.15 -9.05 15.21
N ILE A 142 12.25 -9.89 14.66
CA ILE A 142 12.46 -10.51 13.36
C ILE A 142 12.50 -9.47 12.25
N ALA A 143 11.52 -8.57 12.22
CA ALA A 143 11.44 -7.54 11.18
C ALA A 143 12.68 -6.63 11.19
N LEU A 144 13.09 -6.17 12.37
CA LEU A 144 14.28 -5.33 12.55
C LEU A 144 15.57 -6.10 12.23
N THR A 145 15.66 -7.39 12.59
CA THR A 145 16.81 -8.23 12.24
C THR A 145 16.96 -8.33 10.73
N VAL A 146 15.86 -8.60 10.01
CA VAL A 146 15.88 -8.66 8.54
C VAL A 146 16.24 -7.31 7.93
N GLN A 147 15.65 -6.21 8.39
CA GLN A 147 15.98 -4.87 7.91
C GLN A 147 17.48 -4.54 8.04
N ASN A 148 18.11 -4.97 9.15
CA ASN A 148 19.50 -4.66 9.43
C ASN A 148 20.51 -5.60 8.75
N GLN A 149 20.12 -6.83 8.46
CA GLN A 149 21.05 -7.85 7.98
C GLN A 149 20.90 -8.16 6.48
N LEU A 150 19.70 -7.94 5.91
CA LEU A 150 19.49 -8.20 4.48
C LEU A 150 20.24 -7.18 3.64
N VAL A 151 21.09 -7.70 2.76
CA VAL A 151 21.78 -6.89 1.75
C VAL A 151 21.22 -7.26 0.38
N ALA A 152 20.67 -6.27 -0.33
CA ALA A 152 20.01 -6.51 -1.61
C ALA A 152 20.39 -5.44 -2.64
N ARG A 153 20.30 -5.81 -3.93
CA ARG A 153 20.55 -4.91 -5.07
C ARG A 153 19.30 -4.15 -5.49
N VAL A 154 18.14 -4.57 -4.98
CA VAL A 154 16.85 -3.90 -5.20
C VAL A 154 16.32 -3.38 -3.86
N PRO A 155 15.57 -2.30 -3.85
CA PRO A 155 14.90 -1.83 -2.64
C PRO A 155 13.97 -2.91 -2.08
N PHE A 156 13.86 -2.97 -0.75
CA PHE A 156 12.94 -3.87 -0.07
C PHE A 156 12.35 -3.21 1.17
N CYS A 157 11.27 -3.78 1.68
CA CYS A 157 10.66 -3.43 2.94
C CYS A 157 10.46 -4.69 3.78
N GLY A 158 11.21 -4.81 4.89
CA GLY A 158 10.93 -5.81 5.93
C GLY A 158 10.03 -5.18 6.98
N PHE A 159 8.89 -5.78 7.29
CA PHE A 159 7.95 -5.16 8.23
C PHE A 159 7.19 -6.18 9.09
N ASN A 160 6.78 -5.71 10.27
CA ASN A 160 5.88 -6.42 11.17
C ASN A 160 4.43 -6.05 10.80
N GLY A 161 3.66 -7.02 10.28
CA GLY A 161 2.24 -6.86 9.93
C GLY A 161 1.28 -6.95 11.13
N GLY A 162 1.79 -7.21 12.33
CA GLY A 162 1.02 -7.38 13.56
C GLY A 162 0.77 -8.83 13.92
N ASN A 163 0.52 -9.69 12.96
CA ASN A 163 0.36 -11.14 13.13
C ASN A 163 1.35 -11.94 12.26
N ASP A 164 2.18 -11.27 11.52
CA ASP A 164 3.12 -11.83 10.56
C ASP A 164 4.33 -10.91 10.37
N VAL A 165 5.36 -11.41 9.69
CA VAL A 165 6.49 -10.60 9.21
C VAL A 165 6.67 -10.90 7.74
N PHE A 166 6.73 -9.85 6.94
CA PHE A 166 6.96 -9.95 5.50
C PHE A 166 8.17 -9.12 5.06
N VAL A 167 8.77 -9.54 3.97
CA VAL A 167 9.76 -8.80 3.20
C VAL A 167 9.24 -8.68 1.77
N ASP A 168 8.94 -7.47 1.37
CA ASP A 168 8.40 -7.16 0.06
C ASP A 168 9.48 -6.48 -0.81
N CYS A 169 9.47 -6.73 -2.11
CA CYS A 169 10.25 -5.98 -3.08
C CYS A 169 9.72 -4.56 -3.17
N GLY A 170 10.60 -3.56 -3.02
CA GLY A 170 10.21 -2.16 -2.93
C GLY A 170 9.59 -1.79 -1.59
N ASN A 171 8.91 -0.65 -1.53
CA ASN A 171 8.25 -0.13 -0.34
C ASN A 171 7.14 0.86 -0.70
N LYS A 172 6.32 1.27 0.28
CA LYS A 172 5.22 2.23 0.08
C LYS A 172 5.68 3.61 -0.42
N SER A 173 6.90 4.05 -0.08
CA SER A 173 7.45 5.32 -0.59
C SER A 173 7.56 5.29 -2.11
N LEU A 174 8.11 4.21 -2.67
CA LEU A 174 8.21 4.01 -4.11
C LEU A 174 6.84 3.90 -4.77
N GLY A 175 5.90 3.19 -4.13
CA GLY A 175 4.52 3.11 -4.60
C GLY A 175 3.84 4.47 -4.66
N LEU A 176 4.02 5.31 -3.63
CA LEU A 176 3.50 6.69 -3.62
C LEU A 176 4.15 7.58 -4.68
N GLN A 177 5.47 7.49 -4.86
CA GLN A 177 6.16 8.25 -5.92
C GLN A 177 5.64 7.85 -7.31
N ALA A 178 5.46 6.56 -7.56
CA ALA A 178 4.88 6.07 -8.79
C ALA A 178 3.42 6.55 -8.99
N MET A 179 2.61 6.52 -7.91
CA MET A 179 1.24 7.04 -7.93
C MET A 179 1.18 8.55 -8.21
N MET A 180 2.04 9.34 -7.57
CA MET A 180 2.14 10.78 -7.83
C MET A 180 2.52 11.06 -9.29
N ALA A 181 3.51 10.36 -9.81
CA ALA A 181 3.91 10.48 -11.21
C ALA A 181 2.75 10.09 -12.18
N PHE A 182 2.05 8.99 -11.88
CA PHE A 182 0.94 8.49 -12.69
C PHE A 182 -0.27 9.45 -12.68
N THR A 183 -0.59 10.04 -11.55
CA THR A 183 -1.74 10.95 -11.40
C THR A 183 -1.40 12.42 -11.66
N GLY A 184 -0.12 12.77 -11.79
CA GLY A 184 0.35 14.16 -11.91
C GLY A 184 0.27 14.95 -10.59
N ALA A 185 0.06 14.27 -9.44
CA ALA A 185 -0.01 14.91 -8.13
C ALA A 185 1.40 15.29 -7.62
N LEU A 186 1.47 16.38 -6.88
CA LEU A 186 2.71 16.86 -6.28
C LEU A 186 2.83 16.38 -4.82
N PRO A 187 4.05 16.28 -4.26
CA PRO A 187 4.26 15.86 -2.87
C PRO A 187 3.46 16.66 -1.85
N HIS A 188 3.36 17.97 -2.01
CA HIS A 188 2.61 18.85 -1.10
C HIS A 188 1.08 18.79 -1.30
N GLU A 189 0.59 18.15 -2.36
CA GLU A 189 -0.82 17.88 -2.63
C GLU A 189 -1.21 16.47 -2.20
N THR A 190 -0.25 15.67 -1.74
CA THR A 190 -0.45 14.26 -1.40
C THR A 190 -0.45 14.07 0.11
N LEU A 191 -1.46 13.34 0.62
CA LEU A 191 -1.58 12.95 2.01
C LEU A 191 -1.62 11.42 2.11
N HIS A 192 -0.64 10.83 2.78
CA HIS A 192 -0.66 9.43 3.15
C HIS A 192 -1.27 9.25 4.55
N VAL A 193 -2.30 8.43 4.66
CA VAL A 193 -2.93 8.06 5.93
C VAL A 193 -2.60 6.61 6.23
N GLY A 194 -1.93 6.34 7.35
CA GLY A 194 -1.48 5.00 7.73
C GLY A 194 -1.45 4.80 9.24
N ASP A 195 -1.26 3.56 9.67
CA ASP A 195 -1.21 3.17 11.08
C ASP A 195 0.14 2.58 11.50
N ARG A 196 1.07 2.35 10.57
CA ARG A 196 2.33 1.65 10.77
C ARG A 196 3.56 2.54 10.56
N PHE A 197 3.66 3.64 11.32
CA PHE A 197 4.81 4.57 11.28
C PHE A 197 5.90 4.27 12.32
N THR A 198 5.98 3.04 12.81
CA THR A 198 7.09 2.55 13.65
C THR A 198 8.29 2.16 12.80
N LEU A 199 9.44 1.88 13.43
CA LEU A 199 10.67 1.48 12.72
C LEU A 199 10.47 0.21 11.86
N SER A 200 9.68 -0.74 12.36
CA SER A 200 9.32 -1.97 11.63
C SER A 200 8.01 -1.84 10.83
N GLY A 201 7.44 -0.65 10.76
CA GLY A 201 6.20 -0.41 10.02
C GLY A 201 6.46 -0.01 8.57
N ASN A 202 5.60 -0.46 7.68
CA ASN A 202 5.72 -0.20 6.24
C ASN A 202 5.27 1.21 5.80
N ASP A 203 4.67 2.00 6.71
CA ASP A 203 4.30 3.40 6.40
C ASP A 203 5.43 4.40 6.65
N THR A 204 6.45 4.03 7.43
CA THR A 204 7.50 4.95 7.87
C THR A 204 8.23 5.62 6.70
N ALA A 205 8.56 4.87 5.66
CA ALA A 205 9.27 5.37 4.48
C ALA A 205 8.51 6.47 3.72
N THR A 206 7.19 6.59 3.91
CA THR A 206 6.38 7.60 3.19
C THR A 206 6.55 9.01 3.72
N ARG A 207 7.13 9.18 4.92
CA ARG A 207 7.38 10.50 5.54
C ARG A 207 8.29 11.40 4.72
N ASP A 208 9.17 10.80 3.93
CA ASP A 208 10.16 11.53 3.15
C ASP A 208 9.60 12.01 1.79
N VAL A 209 8.40 11.55 1.41
CA VAL A 209 7.86 11.81 0.06
C VAL A 209 6.58 12.62 0.02
N CYS A 210 5.81 12.67 1.11
CA CYS A 210 4.58 13.46 1.16
C CYS A 210 4.15 13.75 2.61
N SER A 211 3.08 14.53 2.78
CA SER A 211 2.45 14.71 4.09
C SER A 211 1.88 13.40 4.60
N VAL A 212 2.03 13.13 5.89
CA VAL A 212 1.53 11.90 6.51
C VAL A 212 0.57 12.20 7.66
N LEU A 213 -0.41 11.32 7.84
CA LEU A 213 -1.31 11.31 8.97
C LEU A 213 -1.27 9.93 9.63
N TRP A 214 -0.77 9.86 10.86
CA TRP A 214 -0.78 8.64 11.65
C TRP A 214 -2.13 8.50 12.36
N VAL A 215 -2.80 7.37 12.12
CA VAL A 215 -4.09 7.02 12.73
C VAL A 215 -4.00 5.70 13.47
N ALA A 216 -4.73 5.57 14.56
CA ALA A 216 -4.72 4.35 15.37
C ALA A 216 -5.68 3.28 14.83
N ASN A 217 -6.73 3.68 14.09
CA ASN A 217 -7.78 2.77 13.66
C ASN A 217 -8.62 3.37 12.51
N PRO A 218 -9.50 2.55 11.89
CA PRO A 218 -10.37 3.02 10.80
C PRO A 218 -11.37 4.13 11.18
N ASP A 219 -11.76 4.23 12.45
CA ASP A 219 -12.71 5.27 12.90
C ASP A 219 -12.04 6.63 12.92
N GLU A 220 -10.77 6.70 13.38
CA GLU A 220 -9.96 7.92 13.26
C GLU A 220 -9.74 8.32 11.80
N THR A 221 -9.45 7.37 10.92
CA THR A 221 -9.38 7.64 9.48
C THR A 221 -10.66 8.30 8.99
N GLY A 222 -11.83 7.74 9.37
CA GLY A 222 -13.14 8.30 9.02
C GLY A 222 -13.35 9.72 9.53
N PHE A 223 -12.93 9.99 10.77
CA PHE A 223 -13.01 11.31 11.39
C PHE A 223 -12.17 12.36 10.62
N PHE A 224 -10.91 12.06 10.36
CA PHE A 224 -10.01 12.99 9.66
C PHE A 224 -10.43 13.23 8.20
N ILE A 225 -10.86 12.19 7.48
CA ILE A 225 -11.38 12.36 6.11
C ILE A 225 -12.64 13.23 6.10
N LYS A 226 -13.51 13.10 7.10
CA LYS A 226 -14.69 13.98 7.24
C LYS A 226 -14.29 15.44 7.45
N MET A 227 -13.26 15.70 8.25
CA MET A 227 -12.72 17.05 8.44
C MET A 227 -12.15 17.60 7.14
N LEU A 228 -11.28 16.84 6.48
CA LEU A 228 -10.69 17.20 5.18
C LEU A 228 -11.77 17.54 4.14
N LEU A 229 -12.82 16.72 4.02
CA LEU A 229 -13.94 16.99 3.12
C LEU A 229 -14.66 18.30 3.44
N LYS A 230 -14.80 18.64 4.72
CA LYS A 230 -15.40 19.91 5.15
C LYS A 230 -14.55 21.09 4.70
N ASP A 231 -13.23 20.99 4.80
CA ASP A 231 -12.33 22.08 4.45
C ASP A 231 -12.18 22.20 2.90
N ILE A 232 -12.11 21.11 2.17
CA ILE A 232 -12.15 21.12 0.69
C ILE A 232 -13.43 21.80 0.18
N ARG A 233 -14.58 21.55 0.81
CA ARG A 233 -15.85 22.20 0.42
C ARG A 233 -15.86 23.69 0.74
N LYS A 234 -15.30 24.10 1.87
CA LYS A 234 -15.20 25.52 2.23
C LYS A 234 -14.28 26.29 1.29
N SER A 235 -13.10 25.75 0.97
CA SER A 235 -12.12 26.40 0.08
C SER A 235 -12.67 26.66 -1.31
N ARG A 236 -13.59 25.81 -1.81
CA ARG A 236 -14.26 26.01 -3.10
C ARG A 236 -15.31 27.12 -3.12
N TRP A 237 -15.78 27.55 -1.94
CA TRP A 237 -16.79 28.62 -1.80
C TRP A 237 -16.19 29.99 -1.42
N GLN A 238 -14.91 30.04 -1.08
CA GLN A 238 -14.20 31.32 -0.88
C GLN A 238 -13.53 31.71 -2.19
N PRO A 239 -13.90 32.85 -2.83
CA PRO A 239 -13.10 33.41 -3.88
C PRO A 239 -11.71 33.70 -3.29
N TYR A 240 -10.66 33.31 -3.99
CA TYR A 240 -9.29 33.72 -3.65
C TYR A 240 -9.26 35.24 -3.50
N ILE A 241 -9.06 35.71 -2.27
CA ILE A 241 -8.69 37.11 -2.03
C ILE A 241 -7.17 37.10 -2.21
N GLU A 242 -6.71 37.67 -3.34
CA GLU A 242 -5.32 37.98 -3.56
C GLU A 242 -4.79 38.98 -2.52
#